data_cd402cd1d109912ca8ddc901a3a8ea8b
#
_entry.id   cd402cd1d109912ca8ddc901a3a8ea8b
#
_cell.length_a   1.000
_cell.length_b   1.000
_cell.length_c   1.000
_cell.angle_alpha   90.00
_cell.angle_beta   90.00
_cell.angle_gamma   90.00
#
_symmetry.space_group_name_H-M   'P 1'
#
loop_
_entity.id
_entity.type
_entity.pdbx_description
1 polymer ?
#
loop_
_entity_poly.entity_id
_entity_poly.type
_entity_poly.pdbx_seq_one_letter_code
_entity_poly.pdbx_strand_id
1 'polypeptide(L)'
;MILHQSTMRELAPLFAAALMLCVAAACADRRRQLFWGRSLGVKLLPLFVVLGMARGFGEEHIVLAEQKAALEKEESIYGTGELCGITEKESWTVLLLKNVQTEEGKLRFLQVYTERAEYRIGDVVRVWGEFTQFQPASNPGEFDYAAYYRGQKLIWRVFALAVRKIE
;
A
#
# COMPACT_ATOMS: atom_id res chain seq x y z
N MET A 1 16.46 -7.69 -5.71
CA MET A 1 16.01 -7.29 -7.07
C MET A 1 15.37 -8.38 -7.92
N ILE A 2 15.22 -9.60 -7.43
CA ILE A 2 14.71 -10.77 -8.20
C ILE A 2 13.21 -11.04 -7.98
N LEU A 3 12.64 -10.68 -6.85
CA LEU A 3 11.22 -10.92 -6.50
C LEU A 3 10.21 -10.01 -7.23
N HIS A 4 10.66 -8.88 -7.78
CA HIS A 4 9.76 -7.92 -8.44
C HIS A 4 9.42 -8.29 -9.88
N GLN A 5 10.24 -9.12 -10.53
CA GLN A 5 9.96 -9.59 -11.89
C GLN A 5 9.00 -10.79 -11.93
N SER A 6 8.89 -11.57 -10.86
CA SER A 6 8.03 -12.77 -10.83
C SER A 6 6.54 -12.41 -10.80
N THR A 7 6.12 -11.42 -10.01
CA THR A 7 4.71 -11.01 -9.89
C THR A 7 4.17 -10.38 -11.16
N MET A 8 4.95 -9.58 -11.87
CA MET A 8 4.54 -9.01 -13.16
C MET A 8 4.41 -10.09 -14.25
N ARG A 9 5.28 -11.10 -14.23
CA ARG A 9 5.20 -12.23 -15.18
C ARG A 9 4.00 -13.13 -14.95
N GLU A 10 3.58 -13.32 -13.70
CA GLU A 10 2.41 -14.13 -13.37
C GLU A 10 1.08 -13.43 -13.66
N LEU A 11 1.04 -12.10 -13.59
CA LEU A 11 -0.16 -11.31 -13.82
C LEU A 11 -0.38 -10.93 -15.30
N ALA A 12 0.69 -10.89 -16.09
CA ALA A 12 0.57 -10.64 -17.53
C ALA A 12 -0.40 -11.61 -18.25
N PRO A 13 -0.41 -12.93 -17.99
CA PRO A 13 -1.36 -13.84 -18.60
C PRO A 13 -2.80 -13.61 -18.14
N LEU A 14 -3.03 -13.17 -16.89
CA LEU A 14 -4.36 -12.83 -16.39
C LEU A 14 -4.92 -11.57 -17.08
N PHE A 15 -4.09 -10.54 -17.28
CA PHE A 15 -4.45 -9.36 -18.05
C PHE A 15 -4.74 -9.69 -19.52
N ALA A 16 -3.90 -10.53 -20.13
CA ALA A 16 -4.12 -11.00 -21.49
C ALA A 16 -5.42 -11.82 -21.63
N ALA A 17 -5.70 -12.68 -20.66
CA ALA A 17 -6.93 -13.47 -20.62
C ALA A 17 -8.19 -12.58 -20.44
N ALA A 18 -8.14 -11.59 -19.55
CA ALA A 18 -9.22 -10.63 -19.35
C ALA A 18 -9.46 -9.78 -20.62
N LEU A 19 -8.38 -9.32 -21.26
CA LEU A 19 -8.48 -8.58 -22.52
C LEU A 19 -9.06 -9.44 -23.64
N MET A 20 -8.64 -10.70 -23.76
CA MET A 20 -9.18 -11.64 -24.73
C MET A 20 -10.65 -11.97 -24.49
N LEU A 21 -11.06 -12.11 -23.23
CA LEU A 21 -12.49 -12.28 -22.88
C LEU A 21 -13.31 -11.05 -23.25
N CYS A 22 -12.79 -9.84 -23.06
CA CYS A 22 -13.45 -8.60 -23.48
C CYS A 22 -13.63 -8.52 -25.00
N VAL A 23 -12.57 -8.87 -25.76
CA VAL A 23 -12.60 -8.90 -27.23
C VAL A 23 -13.55 -9.99 -27.72
N ALA A 24 -13.50 -11.19 -27.13
CA ALA A 24 -14.39 -12.29 -27.48
C ALA A 24 -15.86 -11.95 -27.20
N ALA A 25 -16.17 -11.31 -26.07
CA ALA A 25 -17.51 -10.83 -25.74
C ALA A 25 -17.98 -9.75 -26.73
N ALA A 26 -17.12 -8.82 -27.12
CA ALA A 26 -17.43 -7.79 -28.12
C ALA A 26 -17.65 -8.38 -29.52
N CYS A 27 -16.87 -9.40 -29.91
CA CYS A 27 -17.01 -10.11 -31.19
C CYS A 27 -18.28 -11.01 -31.24
N ALA A 28 -18.60 -11.66 -30.10
CA ALA A 28 -19.83 -12.49 -30.01
C ALA A 28 -21.08 -11.63 -30.08
N ASP A 29 -21.06 -10.42 -29.54
CA ASP A 29 -22.20 -9.49 -29.60
C ASP A 29 -22.43 -8.95 -31.02
N ARG A 30 -21.38 -8.82 -31.83
CA ARG A 30 -21.48 -8.42 -33.25
C ARG A 30 -22.23 -9.45 -34.12
N ARG A 31 -22.21 -10.74 -33.74
CA ARG A 31 -22.97 -11.82 -34.39
C ARG A 31 -24.40 -11.95 -33.89
N ARG A 32 -24.75 -11.37 -32.74
CA ARG A 32 -26.08 -11.43 -32.09
C ARG A 32 -26.85 -10.12 -32.16
N GLN A 33 -26.60 -9.27 -33.15
CA GLN A 33 -27.30 -7.98 -33.31
C GLN A 33 -28.84 -8.08 -33.53
N LEU A 34 -29.41 -9.27 -33.48
CA LEU A 34 -30.86 -9.42 -33.72
C LEU A 34 -31.73 -9.50 -32.46
N PHE A 35 -31.18 -9.62 -31.27
CA PHE A 35 -32.02 -9.74 -30.06
C PHE A 35 -31.44 -9.00 -28.85
N TRP A 36 -32.23 -8.07 -28.34
CA TRP A 36 -32.13 -7.38 -27.03
C TRP A 36 -31.23 -6.17 -26.95
N GLY A 37 -31.90 -5.02 -26.80
CA GLY A 37 -31.34 -3.75 -26.33
C GLY A 37 -30.83 -3.82 -24.89
N ARG A 38 -29.76 -4.58 -24.62
CA ARG A 38 -29.06 -4.57 -23.33
C ARG A 38 -28.34 -3.27 -23.20
N SER A 39 -28.59 -2.60 -22.08
CA SER A 39 -28.03 -1.29 -21.75
C SER A 39 -26.51 -1.24 -21.99
N LEU A 40 -26.04 -0.11 -22.48
CA LEU A 40 -24.62 0.20 -22.72
C LEU A 40 -23.73 -0.15 -21.50
N GLY A 41 -24.29 -0.07 -20.29
CA GLY A 41 -23.61 -0.40 -19.04
C GLY A 41 -23.09 -1.85 -18.94
N VAL A 42 -23.84 -2.83 -19.45
CA VAL A 42 -23.40 -4.24 -19.42
C VAL A 42 -22.23 -4.47 -20.37
N LYS A 43 -22.19 -3.74 -21.50
CA LYS A 43 -21.09 -3.83 -22.47
C LYS A 43 -19.80 -3.19 -21.97
N LEU A 44 -19.92 -2.18 -21.12
CA LEU A 44 -18.78 -1.45 -20.54
C LEU A 44 -18.26 -2.09 -19.24
N LEU A 45 -19.02 -2.99 -18.63
CA LEU A 45 -18.64 -3.62 -17.35
C LEU A 45 -17.23 -4.25 -17.37
N PRO A 46 -16.83 -5.06 -18.37
CA PRO A 46 -15.47 -5.60 -18.40
C PRO A 46 -14.40 -4.52 -18.52
N LEU A 47 -14.67 -3.42 -19.21
CA LEU A 47 -13.74 -2.28 -19.29
C LEU A 47 -13.52 -1.65 -17.92
N PHE A 48 -14.59 -1.44 -17.14
CA PHE A 48 -14.50 -0.91 -15.79
C PHE A 48 -13.74 -1.84 -14.84
N VAL A 49 -13.92 -3.16 -14.99
CA VAL A 49 -13.16 -4.14 -14.21
C VAL A 49 -11.67 -4.04 -14.51
N VAL A 50 -11.28 -3.98 -15.80
CA VAL A 50 -9.88 -3.86 -16.21
C VAL A 50 -9.27 -2.53 -15.73
N LEU A 51 -10.00 -1.42 -15.87
CA LEU A 51 -9.56 -0.11 -15.39
C LEU A 51 -9.42 -0.08 -13.86
N GLY A 52 -10.34 -0.69 -13.13
CA GLY A 52 -10.28 -0.80 -11.67
C GLY A 52 -9.07 -1.62 -11.21
N MET A 53 -8.82 -2.74 -11.87
CA MET A 53 -7.63 -3.56 -11.62
C MET A 53 -6.34 -2.79 -11.93
N ALA A 54 -6.25 -2.17 -13.10
CA ALA A 54 -5.07 -1.39 -13.51
C ALA A 54 -4.78 -0.24 -12.54
N ARG A 55 -5.82 0.44 -12.07
CA ARG A 55 -5.69 1.51 -11.07
C ARG A 55 -5.21 0.95 -9.72
N GLY A 56 -5.80 -0.14 -9.22
CA GLY A 56 -5.39 -0.76 -7.96
C GLY A 56 -3.93 -1.20 -7.98
N PHE A 57 -3.51 -1.87 -9.05
CA PHE A 57 -2.11 -2.26 -9.24
C PHE A 57 -1.18 -1.06 -9.38
N GLY A 58 -1.58 -0.02 -10.15
CA GLY A 58 -0.77 1.17 -10.34
C GLY A 58 -0.54 1.90 -9.02
N GLU A 59 -1.59 2.14 -8.22
CA GLU A 59 -1.44 2.79 -6.92
C GLU A 59 -0.56 1.98 -5.96
N GLU A 60 -0.76 0.66 -5.89
CA GLU A 60 0.02 -0.18 -4.99
C GLU A 60 1.50 -0.19 -5.36
N HIS A 61 1.82 -0.42 -6.63
CA HIS A 61 3.21 -0.54 -7.06
C HIS A 61 3.96 0.79 -7.10
N ILE A 62 3.32 1.87 -7.53
CA ILE A 62 3.98 3.18 -7.61
C ILE A 62 4.24 3.72 -6.21
N VAL A 63 3.22 3.73 -5.35
CA VAL A 63 3.35 4.25 -3.97
C VAL A 63 4.34 3.42 -3.15
N LEU A 64 4.30 2.09 -3.29
CA LEU A 64 5.24 1.21 -2.58
C LEU A 64 6.67 1.35 -3.09
N ALA A 65 6.86 1.53 -4.40
CA ALA A 65 8.18 1.75 -4.99
C ALA A 65 8.78 3.10 -4.57
N GLU A 66 7.98 4.17 -4.55
CA GLU A 66 8.43 5.48 -4.07
C GLU A 66 8.80 5.44 -2.59
N GLN A 67 7.96 4.84 -1.75
CA GLN A 67 8.23 4.68 -0.32
C GLN A 67 9.49 3.82 -0.07
N LYS A 68 9.71 2.81 -0.87
CA LYS A 68 10.89 1.97 -0.74
C LYS A 68 12.16 2.69 -1.19
N ALA A 69 12.12 3.40 -2.30
CA ALA A 69 13.26 4.14 -2.83
C ALA A 69 13.71 5.29 -1.91
N ALA A 70 12.75 5.95 -1.25
CA ALA A 70 13.04 7.06 -0.34
C ALA A 70 13.83 6.61 0.89
N LEU A 71 13.75 5.34 1.29
CA LEU A 71 14.27 4.85 2.57
C LEU A 71 15.36 3.77 2.46
N GLU A 72 15.75 3.37 1.24
CA GLU A 72 16.82 2.36 1.06
C GLU A 72 18.20 2.86 1.53
N LYS A 73 18.34 4.16 1.81
CA LYS A 73 19.65 4.79 2.04
C LYS A 73 19.96 5.15 3.50
N GLU A 74 18.98 5.14 4.40
CA GLU A 74 19.20 5.58 5.78
C GLU A 74 18.77 4.55 6.83
N GLU A 75 19.61 4.39 7.88
CA GLU A 75 19.30 3.59 9.06
C GLU A 75 18.41 4.34 10.07
N SER A 76 18.37 5.68 10.01
CA SER A 76 17.57 6.53 10.89
C SER A 76 16.73 7.53 10.14
N ILE A 77 15.54 7.86 10.67
CA ILE A 77 14.66 8.87 10.10
C ILE A 77 14.48 10.06 11.02
N TYR A 78 14.35 11.19 10.36
CA TYR A 78 13.79 12.40 10.92
C TYR A 78 12.59 12.83 10.08
N GLY A 79 11.40 12.77 10.64
CA GLY A 79 10.18 13.04 9.89
C GLY A 79 9.10 13.68 10.74
N THR A 80 8.17 14.35 10.04
CA THR A 80 7.01 14.99 10.65
C THR A 80 5.74 14.44 9.99
N GLY A 81 4.76 14.03 10.78
CA GLY A 81 3.51 13.48 10.28
C GLY A 81 2.33 13.77 11.18
N GLU A 82 1.13 13.63 10.64
CA GLU A 82 -0.12 13.78 11.38
C GLU A 82 -0.58 12.42 11.92
N LEU A 83 -0.93 12.38 13.20
CA LEU A 83 -1.39 11.18 13.89
C LEU A 83 -2.81 10.81 13.46
N CYS A 84 -2.96 9.62 12.88
CA CYS A 84 -4.26 9.13 12.43
C CYS A 84 -4.74 7.86 13.16
N GLY A 85 -3.87 7.23 13.97
CA GLY A 85 -4.23 6.08 14.78
C GLY A 85 -3.32 5.90 15.97
N ILE A 86 -3.88 5.43 17.08
CA ILE A 86 -3.17 5.15 18.33
C ILE A 86 -3.58 3.77 18.79
N THR A 87 -2.61 2.93 19.11
CA THR A 87 -2.85 1.63 19.74
C THR A 87 -1.95 1.50 20.95
N GLU A 88 -2.55 1.49 22.12
CA GLU A 88 -1.85 1.31 23.39
C GLU A 88 -1.63 -0.18 23.67
N LYS A 89 -0.41 -0.51 24.04
CA LYS A 89 -0.02 -1.82 24.56
C LYS A 89 0.54 -1.66 25.97
N GLU A 90 0.76 -2.77 26.67
CA GLU A 90 1.19 -2.73 28.08
C GLU A 90 2.47 -1.90 28.30
N SER A 91 3.44 -1.96 27.38
CA SER A 91 4.76 -1.33 27.55
C SER A 91 5.03 -0.22 26.53
N TRP A 92 4.28 -0.14 25.43
CA TRP A 92 4.49 0.84 24.37
C TRP A 92 3.20 1.33 23.76
N THR A 93 3.31 2.46 23.08
CA THR A 93 2.25 3.00 22.23
C THR A 93 2.68 2.90 20.78
N VAL A 94 1.79 2.38 19.96
CA VAL A 94 1.96 2.31 18.50
C VAL A 94 1.18 3.44 17.87
N LEU A 95 1.87 4.36 17.23
CA LEU A 95 1.30 5.50 16.55
C LEU A 95 1.27 5.22 15.04
N LEU A 96 0.15 5.50 14.40
CA LEU A 96 0.04 5.50 12.95
C LEU A 96 0.03 6.93 12.45
N LEU A 97 1.04 7.31 11.70
CA LEU A 97 1.18 8.62 11.09
C LEU A 97 0.78 8.58 9.63
N LYS A 98 0.14 9.63 9.15
CA LYS A 98 -0.15 9.88 7.73
C LYS A 98 0.59 11.12 7.25
N ASN A 99 0.77 11.21 5.91
CA ASN A 99 1.40 12.36 5.25
C ASN A 99 2.77 12.71 5.84
N VAL A 100 3.58 11.70 6.13
CA VAL A 100 4.87 11.90 6.76
C VAL A 100 5.84 12.56 5.78
N GLN A 101 6.43 13.67 6.20
CA GLN A 101 7.44 14.39 5.46
C GLN A 101 8.80 14.10 6.10
N THR A 102 9.73 13.58 5.30
CA THR A 102 11.12 13.33 5.67
C THR A 102 12.01 14.20 4.80
N GLU A 103 13.30 14.29 5.14
CA GLU A 103 14.28 15.00 4.33
C GLU A 103 14.42 14.41 2.93
N GLU A 104 14.21 13.11 2.78
CA GLU A 104 14.35 12.38 1.52
C GLU A 104 13.07 12.28 0.69
N GLY A 105 11.90 12.55 1.28
CA GLY A 105 10.65 12.46 0.56
C GLY A 105 9.41 12.38 1.43
N LYS A 106 8.30 11.96 0.81
CA LYS A 106 7.01 11.84 1.48
C LYS A 106 6.62 10.38 1.62
N LEU A 107 6.23 9.99 2.82
CA LEU A 107 5.64 8.69 3.10
C LEU A 107 4.13 8.87 3.34
N ARG A 108 3.34 7.98 2.76
CA ARG A 108 1.89 8.02 2.96
C ARG A 108 1.51 7.64 4.39
N PHE A 109 2.08 6.55 4.87
CA PHE A 109 1.86 6.05 6.24
C PHE A 109 3.18 5.58 6.85
N LEU A 110 3.29 5.77 8.16
CA LEU A 110 4.41 5.30 8.96
C LEU A 110 3.91 4.79 10.30
N GLN A 111 4.35 3.61 10.70
CA GLN A 111 4.08 3.07 12.02
C GLN A 111 5.26 3.36 12.96
N VAL A 112 4.95 3.97 14.10
CA VAL A 112 5.94 4.42 15.08
C VAL A 112 5.68 3.75 16.40
N TYR A 113 6.69 3.07 16.93
CA TYR A 113 6.68 2.50 18.27
C TYR A 113 7.38 3.49 19.22
N THR A 114 6.70 3.91 20.26
CA THR A 114 7.22 4.85 21.24
C THR A 114 6.84 4.44 22.65
N GLU A 115 7.51 4.99 23.62
CA GLU A 115 7.10 4.88 25.02
C GLU A 115 5.71 5.48 25.22
N ARG A 116 5.08 5.10 26.33
CA ARG A 116 3.74 5.56 26.68
C ARG A 116 3.73 7.08 26.88
N ALA A 117 2.96 7.78 26.05
CA ALA A 117 2.76 9.22 26.16
C ALA A 117 1.35 9.60 25.72
N GLU A 118 0.89 10.76 26.18
CA GLU A 118 -0.44 11.27 25.85
C GLU A 118 -0.44 11.93 24.47
N TYR A 119 -0.88 11.19 23.45
CA TYR A 119 -1.10 11.68 22.11
C TYR A 119 -2.60 11.69 21.78
N ARG A 120 -2.99 12.57 20.85
CA ARG A 120 -4.36 12.65 20.33
C ARG A 120 -4.35 12.51 18.81
N ILE A 121 -5.39 11.87 18.28
CA ILE A 121 -5.59 11.81 16.83
C ILE A 121 -5.71 13.25 16.29
N GLY A 122 -4.98 13.53 15.22
CA GLY A 122 -4.86 14.86 14.64
C GLY A 122 -3.64 15.65 15.11
N ASP A 123 -2.93 15.20 16.15
CA ASP A 123 -1.67 15.83 16.55
C ASP A 123 -0.64 15.70 15.43
N VAL A 124 0.11 16.78 15.20
CA VAL A 124 1.28 16.74 14.34
C VAL A 124 2.48 16.42 15.20
N VAL A 125 3.18 15.35 14.86
CA VAL A 125 4.32 14.88 15.63
C VAL A 125 5.56 14.82 14.77
N ARG A 126 6.69 15.12 15.41
CA ARG A 126 8.02 14.94 14.86
C ARG A 126 8.62 13.70 15.48
N VAL A 127 9.13 12.82 14.62
CA VAL A 127 9.67 11.52 15.00
C VAL A 127 11.12 11.43 14.60
N TRP A 128 11.94 10.90 15.48
CA TRP A 128 13.31 10.49 15.22
C TRP A 128 13.49 9.07 15.74
N GLY A 129 14.06 8.18 14.93
CA GLY A 129 14.25 6.79 15.31
C GLY A 129 14.80 5.91 14.21
N GLU A 130 14.98 4.63 14.52
CA GLU A 130 15.52 3.64 13.61
C GLU A 130 14.41 3.01 12.74
N PHE A 131 14.70 2.90 11.47
CA PHE A 131 13.83 2.22 10.50
C PHE A 131 14.05 0.73 10.48
N THR A 132 12.95 0.02 10.44
CA THR A 132 12.98 -1.43 10.23
C THR A 132 11.85 -1.81 9.28
N GLN A 133 12.15 -2.67 8.33
CA GLN A 133 11.10 -3.29 7.49
C GLN A 133 10.36 -4.36 8.28
N PHE A 134 9.09 -4.57 7.94
CA PHE A 134 8.36 -5.74 8.42
C PHE A 134 8.97 -7.00 7.81
N GLN A 135 9.31 -7.97 8.65
CA GLN A 135 9.89 -9.23 8.21
C GLN A 135 8.82 -10.11 7.56
N PRO A 136 9.12 -10.75 6.43
CA PRO A 136 8.27 -11.79 5.87
C PRO A 136 8.32 -13.03 6.78
N ALA A 137 7.34 -13.91 6.63
CA ALA A 137 7.34 -15.21 7.32
C ALA A 137 8.61 -15.99 6.99
N SER A 138 9.31 -16.48 8.03
CA SER A 138 10.54 -17.25 7.89
C SER A 138 10.26 -18.75 7.86
N ASN A 139 9.15 -19.18 8.45
CA ASN A 139 8.79 -20.58 8.60
C ASN A 139 7.41 -20.88 8.01
N PRO A 140 7.16 -22.11 7.52
CA PRO A 140 5.84 -22.52 7.10
C PRO A 140 4.80 -22.39 8.23
N GLY A 141 3.71 -21.69 8.00
CA GLY A 141 2.65 -21.46 8.98
C GLY A 141 2.84 -20.26 9.89
N GLU A 142 3.96 -19.56 9.81
CA GLU A 142 4.17 -18.27 10.48
C GLU A 142 3.34 -17.18 9.81
N PHE A 143 2.84 -16.24 10.61
CA PHE A 143 2.09 -15.09 10.08
C PHE A 143 3.02 -14.14 9.33
N ASP A 144 2.69 -13.85 8.08
CA ASP A 144 3.46 -12.91 7.24
C ASP A 144 3.06 -11.46 7.56
N TYR A 145 3.80 -10.86 8.48
CA TYR A 145 3.62 -9.45 8.85
C TYR A 145 3.90 -8.50 7.69
N ALA A 146 4.88 -8.82 6.84
CA ALA A 146 5.22 -7.98 5.71
C ALA A 146 4.07 -7.93 4.69
N ALA A 147 3.46 -9.06 4.36
CA ALA A 147 2.30 -9.13 3.49
C ALA A 147 1.08 -8.43 4.10
N TYR A 148 0.81 -8.65 5.39
CA TYR A 148 -0.30 -8.02 6.10
C TYR A 148 -0.22 -6.50 6.11
N TYR A 149 0.93 -5.95 6.53
CA TYR A 149 1.11 -4.50 6.60
C TYR A 149 1.25 -3.85 5.22
N ARG A 150 1.78 -4.58 4.23
CA ARG A 150 1.77 -4.12 2.83
C ARG A 150 0.36 -3.90 2.32
N GLY A 151 -0.59 -4.79 2.65
CA GLY A 151 -2.02 -4.59 2.35
C GLY A 151 -2.59 -3.31 2.95
N GLN A 152 -2.03 -2.83 4.06
CA GLN A 152 -2.36 -1.55 4.70
C GLN A 152 -1.53 -0.37 4.18
N LYS A 153 -0.71 -0.57 3.14
CA LYS A 153 0.21 0.43 2.56
C LYS A 153 1.31 0.88 3.55
N LEU A 154 1.62 0.02 4.51
CA LEU A 154 2.71 0.17 5.46
C LEU A 154 3.87 -0.73 5.06
N ILE A 155 5.05 -0.15 4.85
CA ILE A 155 6.27 -0.90 4.55
C ILE A 155 7.23 -0.82 5.71
N TRP A 156 7.20 0.30 6.42
CA TRP A 156 8.18 0.64 7.42
C TRP A 156 7.54 0.81 8.79
N ARG A 157 8.29 0.40 9.78
CA ARG A 157 8.07 0.73 11.18
C ARG A 157 9.29 1.45 11.73
N VAL A 158 9.08 2.34 12.67
CA VAL A 158 10.12 3.08 13.37
C VAL A 158 10.06 2.76 14.83
N PHE A 159 11.19 2.43 15.41
CA PHE A 159 11.37 2.45 16.85
C PHE A 159 11.87 3.83 17.22
N ALA A 160 10.98 4.65 17.77
CA ALA A 160 11.28 6.05 18.03
C ALA A 160 12.21 6.19 19.23
N LEU A 161 13.32 6.90 19.02
CA LEU A 161 14.18 7.41 20.08
C LEU A 161 13.60 8.68 20.72
N ALA A 162 12.88 9.45 19.91
CA ALA A 162 12.16 10.62 20.40
C ALA A 162 10.91 10.89 19.52
N VAL A 163 9.81 11.23 20.17
CA VAL A 163 8.60 11.76 19.53
C VAL A 163 8.22 13.06 20.22
N ARG A 164 8.07 14.13 19.45
CA ARG A 164 7.67 15.44 19.97
C ARG A 164 6.43 15.93 19.24
N LYS A 165 5.45 16.38 20.00
CA LYS A 165 4.31 17.11 19.45
C LYS A 165 4.77 18.47 18.94
N ILE A 166 4.31 18.84 17.76
CA ILE A 166 4.50 20.17 17.17
C ILE A 166 3.21 20.93 17.45
N GLU A 167 3.30 22.04 18.14
CA GLU A 167 2.18 22.97 18.38
C GLU A 167 1.88 23.79 17.13
#